data_1604db156399390c9772c7c8712738f5
#
_entry.id   1604db156399390c9772c7c8712738f5
#
_cell.length_a   1.000
_cell.length_b   1.000
_cell.length_c   1.000
_cell.angle_alpha   90.00
_cell.angle_beta   90.00
_cell.angle_gamma   90.00
#
_symmetry.space_group_name_H-M   'P 1'
#
loop_
_entity.id
_entity.type
_entity.pdbx_description
1 polymer ?
#
loop_
_entity_poly.entity_id
_entity_poly.type
_entity_poly.pdbx_seq_one_letter_code
_entity_poly.pdbx_strand_id
1 'polypeptide(L)'
;MNKESPGKFPYKRGIYSEMYKERTWTMRQYAGFTSSEESNQRFLKLLENGVMGLSIAFDLPTQIGYDSDHPMANGEVGRVGVPISIIDDMERLFKAIPVENISTSMTINATCLLYTSDAA
;
A
#
# COMPACT_ATOMS: atom_id res chain seq x y z
N MET A 1 -4.49 -43.56 -3.23
CA MET A 1 -4.00 -42.27 -3.79
C MET A 1 -4.27 -41.18 -2.80
N ASN A 2 -3.23 -40.63 -2.17
CA ASN A 2 -3.39 -39.45 -1.29
C ASN A 2 -3.86 -38.29 -2.17
N LYS A 3 -5.14 -37.88 -2.06
CA LYS A 3 -5.64 -36.69 -2.72
C LYS A 3 -4.99 -35.47 -2.05
N GLU A 4 -4.05 -34.87 -2.73
CA GLU A 4 -3.47 -33.59 -2.32
C GLU A 4 -4.60 -32.56 -2.29
N SER A 5 -4.74 -31.86 -1.16
CA SER A 5 -5.80 -30.86 -0.96
C SER A 5 -5.17 -29.49 -0.69
N PRO A 6 -5.79 -28.40 -1.12
CA PRO A 6 -5.36 -27.05 -0.71
C PRO A 6 -5.35 -26.92 0.82
N GLY A 7 -4.47 -26.08 1.37
CA GLY A 7 -4.35 -25.83 2.80
C GLY A 7 -3.70 -26.96 3.61
N LYS A 8 -3.22 -28.02 2.96
CA LYS A 8 -2.53 -29.16 3.62
C LYS A 8 -1.10 -29.32 3.13
N PHE A 9 -0.19 -29.63 4.08
CA PHE A 9 1.18 -29.96 3.73
C PHE A 9 1.20 -31.11 2.69
N PRO A 10 2.03 -31.06 1.67
CA PRO A 10 3.09 -30.08 1.34
C PRO A 10 2.64 -28.85 0.52
N TYR A 11 1.40 -28.42 0.63
CA TYR A 11 0.83 -27.19 0.04
C TYR A 11 0.92 -27.05 -1.49
N LYS A 12 1.03 -28.14 -2.20
CA LYS A 12 1.15 -28.16 -3.67
C LYS A 12 -0.07 -27.55 -4.39
N ARG A 13 -1.21 -27.51 -3.71
CA ARG A 13 -2.46 -26.94 -4.22
C ARG A 13 -2.82 -25.58 -3.62
N GLY A 14 -1.86 -24.93 -2.95
CA GLY A 14 -2.00 -23.65 -2.30
C GLY A 14 -2.09 -23.73 -0.78
N ILE A 15 -1.81 -22.59 -0.14
CA ILE A 15 -1.66 -22.50 1.32
C ILE A 15 -2.99 -22.41 2.08
N TYR A 16 -4.09 -22.04 1.39
CA TYR A 16 -5.41 -21.97 2.00
C TYR A 16 -6.34 -23.05 1.48
N SER A 17 -7.25 -23.55 2.32
CA SER A 17 -8.23 -24.58 1.98
C SER A 17 -9.18 -24.14 0.86
N GLU A 18 -9.56 -22.88 0.86
CA GLU A 18 -10.50 -22.28 -0.07
C GLU A 18 -9.84 -21.42 -1.16
N MET A 19 -8.63 -21.82 -1.58
CA MET A 19 -7.89 -21.14 -2.66
C MET A 19 -8.78 -20.86 -3.87
N TYR A 20 -8.92 -19.57 -4.21
CA TYR A 20 -9.70 -19.07 -5.36
C TYR A 20 -11.20 -19.41 -5.38
N LYS A 21 -11.76 -19.95 -4.30
CA LYS A 21 -13.19 -20.23 -4.19
C LYS A 21 -13.96 -19.09 -3.55
N GLU A 22 -13.48 -18.61 -2.40
CA GLU A 22 -14.08 -17.47 -1.69
C GLU A 22 -13.59 -16.14 -2.24
N ARG A 23 -12.30 -16.08 -2.59
CA ARG A 23 -11.67 -14.89 -3.15
C ARG A 23 -10.81 -15.30 -4.34
N THR A 24 -11.17 -14.85 -5.54
CA THR A 24 -10.50 -15.23 -6.79
C THR A 24 -9.12 -14.60 -6.90
N TRP A 25 -9.00 -13.30 -6.77
CA TRP A 25 -7.75 -12.52 -6.75
C TRP A 25 -7.98 -11.17 -6.08
N THR A 26 -6.90 -10.47 -5.78
CA THR A 26 -6.94 -9.07 -5.32
C THR A 26 -6.65 -8.14 -6.48
N MET A 27 -7.59 -7.29 -6.84
CA MET A 27 -7.33 -6.18 -7.75
C MET A 27 -6.55 -5.12 -6.98
N ARG A 28 -5.30 -4.91 -7.39
CA ARG A 28 -4.39 -3.97 -6.73
C ARG A 28 -4.01 -2.85 -7.69
N GLN A 29 -4.03 -1.62 -7.19
CA GLN A 29 -3.58 -0.44 -7.92
C GLN A 29 -2.40 0.21 -7.21
N TYR A 30 -1.41 0.60 -8.00
CA TYR A 30 -0.26 1.39 -7.57
C TYR A 30 -0.55 2.86 -7.88
N ALA A 31 -0.62 3.69 -6.85
CA ALA A 31 -0.92 5.11 -7.00
C ALA A 31 -0.31 5.93 -5.85
N GLY A 32 -0.12 7.21 -6.12
CA GLY A 32 0.37 8.24 -5.21
C GLY A 32 0.89 9.41 -6.03
N PHE A 33 0.51 10.60 -5.67
CA PHE A 33 0.92 11.81 -6.38
C PHE A 33 0.59 13.07 -5.56
N THR A 34 1.22 14.16 -5.86
CA THR A 34 0.99 15.53 -5.40
C THR A 34 0.96 15.70 -3.87
N SER A 35 -0.12 15.25 -3.20
CA SER A 35 -0.32 15.39 -1.76
C SER A 35 -1.01 14.18 -1.15
N SER A 36 -1.01 14.09 0.18
CA SER A 36 -1.73 13.04 0.91
C SER A 36 -3.23 13.11 0.68
N GLU A 37 -3.80 14.31 0.64
CA GLU A 37 -5.24 14.53 0.42
C GLU A 37 -5.69 14.12 -0.97
N GLU A 38 -4.96 14.51 -2.02
CA GLU A 38 -5.30 14.15 -3.40
C GLU A 38 -5.11 12.64 -3.64
N SER A 39 -4.06 12.07 -3.08
CA SER A 39 -3.83 10.63 -3.13
C SER A 39 -4.92 9.85 -2.39
N ASN A 40 -5.38 10.34 -1.23
CA ASN A 40 -6.51 9.77 -0.50
C ASN A 40 -7.78 9.76 -1.34
N GLN A 41 -8.15 10.88 -1.95
CA GLN A 41 -9.32 10.95 -2.84
C GLN A 41 -9.22 9.94 -3.99
N ARG A 42 -8.04 9.80 -4.57
CA ARG A 42 -7.79 8.81 -5.61
C ARG A 42 -7.98 7.39 -5.10
N PHE A 43 -7.48 7.07 -3.91
CA PHE A 43 -7.63 5.76 -3.30
C PHE A 43 -9.10 5.44 -3.00
N LEU A 44 -9.85 6.36 -2.42
CA LEU A 44 -11.29 6.19 -2.17
C LEU A 44 -12.04 5.89 -3.46
N LYS A 45 -11.76 6.63 -4.52
CA LYS A 45 -12.34 6.38 -5.84
C LYS A 45 -11.98 5.01 -6.42
N LEU A 46 -10.75 4.54 -6.20
CA LEU A 46 -10.33 3.20 -6.63
C LEU A 46 -11.09 2.11 -5.88
N LEU A 47 -11.27 2.28 -4.56
CA LEU A 47 -12.03 1.35 -3.73
C LEU A 47 -13.51 1.29 -4.13
N GLU A 48 -14.13 2.43 -4.42
CA GLU A 48 -15.49 2.50 -4.97
C GLU A 48 -15.65 1.73 -6.28
N ASN A 49 -14.58 1.64 -7.07
CA ASN A 49 -14.54 0.88 -8.33
C ASN A 49 -14.08 -0.59 -8.17
N GLY A 50 -14.10 -1.11 -6.94
CA GLY A 50 -13.86 -2.52 -6.67
C GLY A 50 -12.39 -2.92 -6.52
N VAL A 51 -11.47 -1.97 -6.41
CA VAL A 51 -10.07 -2.26 -6.03
C VAL A 51 -10.05 -2.73 -4.58
N MET A 52 -9.33 -3.80 -4.30
CA MET A 52 -9.25 -4.42 -2.97
C MET A 52 -7.85 -4.38 -2.37
N GLY A 53 -6.90 -3.84 -3.09
CA GLY A 53 -5.53 -3.67 -2.66
C GLY A 53 -4.94 -2.36 -3.17
N LEU A 54 -4.28 -1.64 -2.29
CA LEU A 54 -3.58 -0.41 -2.61
C LEU A 54 -2.07 -0.62 -2.49
N SER A 55 -1.34 -0.19 -3.50
CA SER A 55 0.11 -0.06 -3.45
C SER A 55 0.44 1.42 -3.48
N ILE A 56 1.05 1.93 -2.42
CA ILE A 56 1.32 3.35 -2.27
C ILE A 56 2.64 3.70 -2.92
N ALA A 57 2.58 4.65 -3.85
CA ALA A 57 3.75 5.26 -4.46
C ALA A 57 4.16 6.48 -3.65
N PHE A 58 5.27 6.40 -2.94
CA PHE A 58 5.89 7.55 -2.28
C PHE A 58 6.79 8.31 -3.26
N ASP A 59 6.90 9.62 -3.06
CA ASP A 59 7.85 10.43 -3.82
C ASP A 59 9.30 10.11 -3.46
N LEU A 60 10.23 10.60 -4.26
CA LEU A 60 11.64 10.29 -4.07
C LEU A 60 12.20 10.77 -2.72
N PRO A 61 11.91 11.99 -2.26
CA PRO A 61 12.36 12.43 -0.93
C PRO A 61 11.91 11.48 0.18
N THR A 62 10.63 11.10 0.22
CA THR A 62 10.10 10.16 1.20
C THR A 62 10.80 8.80 1.13
N GLN A 63 11.05 8.27 -0.08
CA GLN A 63 11.72 6.98 -0.24
C GLN A 63 13.15 6.95 0.27
N ILE A 64 13.86 8.07 0.21
CA ILE A 64 15.26 8.18 0.65
C ILE A 64 15.40 8.79 2.05
N GLY A 65 14.31 9.20 2.68
CA GLY A 65 14.27 9.66 4.07
C GLY A 65 14.53 11.16 4.23
N TYR A 66 14.14 11.98 3.26
CA TYR A 66 14.14 13.43 3.36
C TYR A 66 12.75 13.98 3.55
N ASP A 67 12.59 14.94 4.43
CA ASP A 67 11.38 15.75 4.55
C ASP A 67 11.21 16.66 3.34
N SER A 68 9.96 17.09 3.10
CA SER A 68 9.63 17.88 1.90
C SER A 68 10.30 19.26 1.85
N ASP A 69 10.73 19.81 3.01
CA ASP A 69 11.43 21.07 3.12
C ASP A 69 12.97 20.95 3.02
N HIS A 70 13.48 19.72 2.93
CA HIS A 70 14.91 19.50 2.80
C HIS A 70 15.43 20.05 1.45
N PRO A 71 16.61 20.73 1.44
CA PRO A 71 17.15 21.30 0.18
C PRO A 71 17.30 20.31 -0.97
N MET A 72 17.60 19.04 -0.66
CA MET A 72 17.73 17.97 -1.67
C MET A 72 16.39 17.48 -2.21
N ALA A 73 15.26 17.82 -1.58
CA ALA A 73 13.92 17.46 -2.02
C ALA A 73 13.35 18.43 -3.08
N ASN A 74 14.04 19.54 -3.33
CA ASN A 74 13.57 20.57 -4.23
C ASN A 74 13.31 20.04 -5.65
N GLY A 75 12.09 20.25 -6.14
CA GLY A 75 11.66 19.81 -7.46
C GLY A 75 11.22 18.35 -7.57
N GLU A 76 11.30 17.56 -6.49
CA GLU A 76 10.90 16.14 -6.46
C GLU A 76 9.68 15.87 -5.55
N VAL A 77 9.32 16.81 -4.67
CA VAL A 77 8.19 16.66 -3.74
C VAL A 77 6.88 16.46 -4.51
N GLY A 78 6.17 15.37 -4.23
CA GLY A 78 4.87 15.06 -4.84
C GLY A 78 4.90 14.74 -6.34
N ARG A 79 6.06 14.67 -6.96
CA ARG A 79 6.20 14.53 -8.41
C ARG A 79 5.90 13.12 -8.92
N VAL A 80 6.47 12.12 -8.29
CA VAL A 80 6.35 10.71 -8.72
C VAL A 80 5.66 9.82 -7.68
N GLY A 81 5.15 10.43 -6.62
CA GLY A 81 4.48 9.75 -5.53
C GLY A 81 3.99 10.74 -4.49
N VAL A 82 3.37 10.24 -3.44
CA VAL A 82 2.86 11.05 -2.34
C VAL A 82 3.99 11.41 -1.38
N PRO A 83 4.15 12.69 -1.03
CA PRO A 83 5.10 13.14 -0.01
C PRO A 83 4.56 12.82 1.39
N ILE A 84 5.41 12.25 2.23
CA ILE A 84 5.14 11.98 3.64
C ILE A 84 6.33 12.49 4.46
N SER A 85 6.12 13.49 5.26
CA SER A 85 7.13 14.06 6.18
C SER A 85 6.79 13.80 7.64
N ILE A 86 5.50 13.77 7.99
CA ILE A 86 5.02 13.60 9.36
C ILE A 86 3.87 12.58 9.42
N ILE A 87 3.55 12.11 10.62
CA ILE A 87 2.48 11.11 10.83
C ILE A 87 1.12 11.62 10.34
N ASP A 88 0.85 12.91 10.48
CA ASP A 88 -0.40 13.51 10.00
C ASP A 88 -0.58 13.35 8.48
N ASP A 89 0.48 13.28 7.70
CA ASP A 89 0.40 13.04 6.26
C ASP A 89 -0.09 11.61 5.99
N MET A 90 0.37 10.63 6.79
CA MET A 90 -0.14 9.26 6.72
C MET A 90 -1.60 9.17 7.16
N GLU A 91 -1.98 9.85 8.23
CA GLU A 91 -3.36 9.89 8.69
C GLU A 91 -4.30 10.48 7.63
N ARG A 92 -3.88 11.56 6.97
CA ARG A 92 -4.61 12.14 5.84
C ARG A 92 -4.70 11.18 4.66
N LEU A 93 -3.60 10.50 4.34
CA LEU A 93 -3.54 9.55 3.22
C LEU A 93 -4.52 8.39 3.42
N PHE A 94 -4.65 7.88 4.64
CA PHE A 94 -5.54 6.75 4.96
C PHE A 94 -6.90 7.15 5.52
N LYS A 95 -7.21 8.44 5.55
CA LYS A 95 -8.49 8.93 6.07
C LYS A 95 -9.68 8.25 5.38
N ALA A 96 -10.58 7.68 6.17
CA ALA A 96 -11.78 6.96 5.72
C ALA A 96 -11.53 5.73 4.82
N ILE A 97 -10.29 5.27 4.70
CA ILE A 97 -9.96 4.01 4.01
C ILE A 97 -10.14 2.85 4.99
N PRO A 98 -10.91 1.81 4.64
CA PRO A 98 -11.15 0.66 5.52
C PRO A 98 -9.95 -0.29 5.50
N VAL A 99 -8.84 0.09 6.13
CA VAL A 99 -7.56 -0.64 6.11
C VAL A 99 -7.66 -2.08 6.60
N GLU A 100 -8.63 -2.38 7.46
CA GLU A 100 -8.91 -3.73 7.95
C GLU A 100 -9.45 -4.67 6.86
N ASN A 101 -10.08 -4.12 5.82
CA ASN A 101 -10.76 -4.89 4.79
C ASN A 101 -9.99 -4.95 3.46
N ILE A 102 -8.91 -4.22 3.34
CA ILE A 102 -8.08 -4.16 2.13
C ILE A 102 -6.65 -4.57 2.45
N SER A 103 -5.91 -4.96 1.42
CA SER A 103 -4.47 -5.15 1.58
C SER A 103 -3.72 -3.91 1.10
N THR A 104 -2.77 -3.47 1.90
CA THR A 104 -1.89 -2.36 1.56
C THR A 104 -0.46 -2.85 1.33
N SER A 105 0.25 -2.19 0.45
CA SER A 105 1.69 -2.35 0.27
C SER A 105 2.34 -1.01 -0.01
N MET A 106 3.58 -0.89 0.38
CA MET A 106 4.36 0.34 0.27
C MET A 106 5.70 0.02 -0.35
N THR A 107 6.13 0.85 -1.31
CA THR A 107 7.47 0.76 -1.88
C THR A 107 8.29 1.90 -1.30
N ILE A 108 9.18 1.56 -0.38
CA ILE A 108 10.00 2.53 0.35
C ILE A 108 11.36 1.92 0.68
N ASN A 109 12.42 2.69 0.68
CA ASN A 109 13.79 2.23 0.90
C ASN A 109 14.29 2.53 2.31
N ALA A 110 14.60 3.79 2.62
CA ALA A 110 15.31 4.16 3.83
C ALA A 110 14.48 3.98 5.11
N THR A 111 13.19 4.30 5.06
CA THR A 111 12.29 4.32 6.22
C THR A 111 11.36 3.12 6.30
N CYS A 112 11.58 2.10 5.48
CA CYS A 112 10.71 0.92 5.36
C CYS A 112 10.42 0.24 6.70
N LEU A 113 11.40 0.08 7.57
CA LEU A 113 11.23 -0.55 8.87
C LEU A 113 10.32 0.26 9.80
N LEU A 114 10.40 1.59 9.78
CA LEU A 114 9.54 2.46 10.59
C LEU A 114 8.07 2.34 10.14
N TYR A 115 7.82 2.46 8.85
CA TYR A 115 6.46 2.39 8.31
C TYR A 115 5.82 1.01 8.41
N THR A 116 6.60 -0.06 8.40
CA THR A 116 6.08 -1.42 8.51
C THR A 116 5.93 -1.91 9.95
N SER A 117 6.71 -1.36 10.89
CA SER A 117 6.63 -1.73 12.31
C SER A 117 5.43 -1.11 13.01
N ASP A 118 5.01 0.09 12.62
CA ASP A 118 3.86 0.78 13.22
C ASP A 118 2.51 0.33 12.61
N ALA A 119 2.55 -0.45 11.54
CA ALA A 119 1.36 -1.00 10.88
C ALA A 119 0.97 -2.41 11.37
N ALA A 120 1.63 -2.91 12.40
CA ALA A 120 1.41 -4.25 12.94
C ALA A 120 0.42 -4.28 14.12
#